data_30f662ed6375b3bcd244280e43fead61
#
_entry.id   30f662ed6375b3bcd244280e43fead61
#
_cell.length_a   1.000
_cell.length_b   1.000
_cell.length_c   1.000
_cell.angle_alpha   90.00
_cell.angle_beta   90.00
_cell.angle_gamma   90.00
#
_symmetry.space_group_name_H-M   'P 1'
#
loop_
_entity.id
_entity.type
_entity.pdbx_description
1 polymer ?
#
loop_
_entity_poly.entity_id
_entity_poly.type
_entity_poly.pdbx_seq_one_letter_code
_entity_poly.pdbx_strand_id
1 'polypeptide(L)'
;MMRLAAIALLFPLAAGIARAATPAACGSLCGEWRLDASASDRPEQLLDAAFQQFKEPKVRRPHIPNTDNIEALGKAADEQALGPILDRPRSRELREELQRVVQQPRSLAITAEGDDIRITGDGSARQSVTPGERSARVDSYGSARIDTRWRGAQLAVSEKYDRRNQQETTYQLGSDGALRVQQVISRSGLSRITLRSVYRRP
;
A
#
# COMPACT_ATOMS: atom_id res chain seq x y z
N MET A 1 43.97 -44.43 61.71
CA MET A 1 43.11 -44.85 60.58
C MET A 1 42.21 -43.66 60.22
N MET A 2 42.61 -42.89 59.21
CA MET A 2 41.90 -41.67 58.78
C MET A 2 41.12 -42.00 57.52
N ARG A 3 39.77 -41.84 57.51
CA ARG A 3 38.92 -42.08 56.39
C ARG A 3 38.70 -40.71 55.71
N LEU A 4 39.22 -40.53 54.48
CA LEU A 4 38.96 -39.45 53.62
C LEU A 4 37.60 -39.67 52.91
N ALA A 5 36.64 -38.75 53.10
CA ALA A 5 35.40 -38.73 52.39
C ALA A 5 35.57 -37.84 51.15
N ALA A 6 35.36 -38.41 49.97
CA ALA A 6 35.37 -37.70 48.72
C ALA A 6 33.96 -37.08 48.46
N ILE A 7 33.87 -35.74 48.37
CA ILE A 7 32.66 -35.02 48.01
C ILE A 7 32.65 -34.87 46.49
N ALA A 8 31.75 -35.54 45.80
CA ALA A 8 31.51 -35.41 44.40
C ALA A 8 30.58 -34.19 44.15
N LEU A 9 31.11 -33.11 43.54
CA LEU A 9 30.36 -31.97 43.10
C LEU A 9 29.68 -32.26 41.74
N LEU A 10 28.37 -32.46 41.79
CA LEU A 10 27.51 -32.57 40.61
C LEU A 10 27.22 -31.13 40.09
N PHE A 11 27.81 -30.74 38.95
CA PHE A 11 27.45 -29.56 38.21
C PHE A 11 26.22 -29.87 37.37
N PRO A 12 25.11 -29.11 37.49
CA PRO A 12 24.00 -29.22 36.55
C PRO A 12 24.40 -28.57 35.22
N LEU A 13 24.44 -29.36 34.13
CA LEU A 13 24.46 -28.84 32.78
C LEU A 13 23.14 -28.14 32.52
N ALA A 14 23.13 -26.81 32.56
CA ALA A 14 22.03 -25.99 32.03
C ALA A 14 22.06 -26.12 30.52
N ALA A 15 21.25 -27.01 29.96
CA ALA A 15 20.96 -27.03 28.51
C ALA A 15 20.21 -25.77 28.15
N GLY A 16 20.92 -24.75 27.66
CA GLY A 16 20.34 -23.57 27.06
C GLY A 16 19.54 -23.97 25.81
N ILE A 17 18.22 -23.99 25.94
CA ILE A 17 17.33 -24.14 24.79
C ILE A 17 17.55 -22.89 23.91
N ALA A 18 18.35 -23.03 22.86
CA ALA A 18 18.46 -22.04 21.83
C ALA A 18 17.06 -21.90 21.20
N ARG A 19 16.36 -20.84 21.58
CA ARG A 19 15.06 -20.46 20.99
C ARG A 19 15.36 -20.15 19.55
N ALA A 20 14.95 -21.01 18.61
CA ALA A 20 15.01 -20.72 17.19
C ALA A 20 14.28 -19.39 16.99
N ALA A 21 15.00 -18.35 16.54
CA ALA A 21 14.42 -17.07 16.25
C ALA A 21 13.36 -17.28 15.17
N THR A 22 12.10 -17.01 15.49
CA THR A 22 11.02 -17.00 14.50
C THR A 22 11.46 -16.05 13.38
N PRO A 23 11.46 -16.49 12.10
CA PRO A 23 11.85 -15.59 11.01
C PRO A 23 10.98 -14.34 11.08
N ALA A 24 11.61 -13.17 10.98
CA ALA A 24 10.89 -11.90 11.01
C ALA A 24 9.80 -11.89 9.93
N ALA A 25 8.63 -11.35 10.26
CA ALA A 25 7.45 -11.32 9.36
C ALA A 25 7.76 -10.76 7.97
N CYS A 26 8.74 -9.85 7.84
CA CYS A 26 9.18 -9.28 6.57
C CYS A 26 10.28 -10.09 5.85
N GLY A 27 10.81 -11.17 6.45
CA GLY A 27 11.81 -12.04 5.82
C GLY A 27 13.00 -11.29 5.20
N SER A 28 13.33 -11.61 3.97
CA SER A 28 14.44 -10.99 3.23
C SER A 28 14.20 -9.53 2.81
N LEU A 29 12.96 -9.04 2.91
CA LEU A 29 12.61 -7.64 2.62
C LEU A 29 12.99 -6.69 3.75
N CYS A 30 13.20 -7.21 4.99
CA CYS A 30 13.60 -6.39 6.13
C CYS A 30 14.91 -5.65 5.86
N GLY A 31 14.96 -4.40 6.27
CA GLY A 31 16.16 -3.59 6.22
C GLY A 31 15.91 -2.17 5.71
N GLU A 32 17.01 -1.46 5.55
CA GLU A 32 17.03 -0.12 4.99
C GLU A 32 17.40 -0.16 3.51
N TRP A 33 16.76 0.70 2.75
CA TRP A 33 16.82 0.72 1.30
C TRP A 33 16.90 2.17 0.80
N ARG A 34 17.74 2.43 -0.20
CA ARG A 34 17.86 3.71 -0.89
C ARG A 34 17.42 3.60 -2.33
N LEU A 35 16.66 4.59 -2.80
CA LEU A 35 16.16 4.66 -4.17
C LEU A 35 17.32 4.76 -5.16
N ASP A 36 17.35 3.85 -6.13
CA ASP A 36 18.16 3.95 -7.33
C ASP A 36 17.34 4.69 -8.40
N ALA A 37 17.48 6.02 -8.43
CA ALA A 37 16.70 6.85 -9.34
C ALA A 37 17.02 6.57 -10.82
N SER A 38 18.20 6.03 -11.12
CA SER A 38 18.61 5.70 -12.50
C SER A 38 17.92 4.44 -13.02
N ALA A 39 17.57 3.53 -12.12
CA ALA A 39 16.88 2.27 -12.42
C ALA A 39 15.37 2.33 -12.18
N SER A 40 14.84 3.49 -11.78
CA SER A 40 13.44 3.68 -11.40
C SER A 40 12.69 4.54 -12.42
N ASP A 41 11.38 4.32 -12.51
CA ASP A 41 10.49 5.17 -13.30
C ASP A 41 10.42 6.58 -12.67
N ARG A 42 10.05 7.56 -13.49
CA ARG A 42 9.81 8.95 -13.04
C ARG A 42 8.31 9.18 -12.84
N PRO A 43 7.85 9.40 -11.58
CA PRO A 43 6.43 9.58 -11.28
C PRO A 43 5.73 10.63 -12.12
N GLU A 44 6.38 11.79 -12.31
CA GLU A 44 5.82 12.92 -13.05
C GLU A 44 5.53 12.58 -14.52
N GLN A 45 6.44 11.87 -15.19
CA GLN A 45 6.26 11.45 -16.58
C GLN A 45 5.10 10.46 -16.73
N LEU A 46 4.93 9.55 -15.78
CA LEU A 46 3.83 8.59 -15.78
C LEU A 46 2.48 9.28 -15.56
N LEU A 47 2.43 10.27 -14.66
CA LEU A 47 1.25 11.08 -14.43
C LEU A 47 0.90 11.90 -15.67
N ASP A 48 1.86 12.59 -16.28
CA ASP A 48 1.64 13.36 -17.51
C ASP A 48 1.06 12.49 -18.62
N ALA A 49 1.66 11.31 -18.86
CA ALA A 49 1.17 10.37 -19.85
C ALA A 49 -0.25 9.87 -19.56
N ALA A 50 -0.58 9.60 -18.28
CA ALA A 50 -1.91 9.18 -17.88
C ALA A 50 -2.96 10.28 -18.11
N PHE A 51 -2.61 11.54 -17.81
CA PHE A 51 -3.52 12.68 -18.00
C PHE A 51 -3.67 13.12 -19.44
N GLN A 52 -2.69 12.89 -20.33
CA GLN A 52 -2.86 13.11 -21.77
C GLN A 52 -3.99 12.25 -22.36
N GLN A 53 -4.25 11.08 -21.77
CA GLN A 53 -5.30 10.16 -22.20
C GLN A 53 -6.57 10.26 -21.33
N PHE A 54 -6.62 11.21 -20.40
CA PHE A 54 -7.74 11.35 -19.48
C PHE A 54 -9.02 11.69 -20.26
N LYS A 55 -10.01 10.83 -20.10
CA LYS A 55 -11.35 11.06 -20.62
C LYS A 55 -12.27 11.38 -19.45
N GLU A 56 -12.77 12.59 -19.39
CA GLU A 56 -13.79 12.91 -18.41
C GLU A 56 -14.95 11.91 -18.51
N PRO A 57 -15.36 11.30 -17.41
CA PRO A 57 -16.49 10.39 -17.41
C PRO A 57 -17.72 11.15 -17.96
N LYS A 58 -18.31 10.65 -19.03
CA LYS A 58 -19.56 11.22 -19.54
C LYS A 58 -20.63 11.09 -18.48
N VAL A 59 -21.11 12.21 -17.96
CA VAL A 59 -22.30 12.23 -17.10
C VAL A 59 -23.46 11.76 -17.94
N ARG A 60 -24.00 10.59 -17.62
CA ARG A 60 -25.36 10.29 -18.05
C ARG A 60 -26.26 11.29 -17.33
N ARG A 61 -26.72 12.34 -18.04
CA ARG A 61 -27.83 13.14 -17.53
C ARG A 61 -28.96 12.17 -17.30
N PRO A 62 -29.52 12.09 -16.08
CA PRO A 62 -30.72 11.27 -15.86
C PRO A 62 -31.77 11.76 -16.86
N HIS A 63 -32.40 10.85 -17.55
CA HIS A 63 -33.58 11.16 -18.35
C HIS A 63 -34.65 11.58 -17.34
N ILE A 64 -34.92 12.90 -17.28
CA ILE A 64 -36.03 13.42 -16.49
C ILE A 64 -37.27 13.03 -17.24
N PRO A 65 -38.10 12.08 -16.75
CA PRO A 65 -39.39 11.83 -17.39
C PRO A 65 -40.20 13.15 -17.36
N ASN A 66 -40.90 13.43 -18.41
CA ASN A 66 -41.80 14.57 -18.48
C ASN A 66 -42.89 14.33 -17.41
N THR A 67 -42.70 14.88 -16.23
CA THR A 67 -43.65 14.75 -15.14
C THR A 67 -44.35 16.08 -14.97
N ASP A 68 -45.65 16.09 -15.26
CA ASP A 68 -46.55 17.19 -14.97
C ASP A 68 -46.75 17.46 -13.46
N ASN A 69 -45.87 16.89 -12.61
CA ASN A 69 -45.97 16.93 -11.16
C ASN A 69 -44.81 17.72 -10.56
N ILE A 70 -45.06 18.99 -10.29
CA ILE A 70 -44.10 19.98 -9.80
C ILE A 70 -43.50 19.61 -8.43
N GLU A 71 -44.24 18.88 -7.57
CA GLU A 71 -43.73 18.44 -6.27
C GLU A 71 -42.68 17.32 -6.36
N ALA A 72 -42.79 16.43 -7.34
CA ALA A 72 -41.77 15.41 -7.61
C ALA A 72 -40.49 16.04 -8.20
N LEU A 73 -40.62 17.13 -8.93
CA LEU A 73 -39.48 17.89 -9.47
C LEU A 73 -38.63 18.56 -8.39
N GLY A 74 -39.22 19.06 -7.31
CA GLY A 74 -38.46 19.69 -6.21
C GLY A 74 -37.56 18.72 -5.49
N LYS A 75 -38.06 17.54 -5.08
CA LYS A 75 -37.26 16.49 -4.42
C LYS A 75 -36.19 15.88 -5.33
N ALA A 76 -36.55 15.63 -6.58
CA ALA A 76 -35.59 15.09 -7.55
C ALA A 76 -34.51 16.09 -7.93
N ALA A 77 -34.81 17.39 -7.94
CA ALA A 77 -33.82 18.44 -8.20
C ALA A 77 -32.80 18.59 -7.07
N ASP A 78 -33.22 18.48 -5.81
CA ASP A 78 -32.32 18.58 -4.66
C ASP A 78 -31.40 17.35 -4.53
N GLU A 79 -31.92 16.13 -4.73
CA GLU A 79 -31.09 14.93 -4.76
C GLU A 79 -30.17 14.85 -5.98
N GLN A 80 -30.61 15.37 -7.15
CA GLN A 80 -29.83 15.35 -8.37
C GLN A 80 -28.82 16.51 -8.48
N ALA A 81 -29.08 17.65 -7.84
CA ALA A 81 -28.15 18.78 -7.83
C ALA A 81 -26.92 18.55 -6.96
N LEU A 82 -27.04 17.79 -5.89
CA LEU A 82 -25.95 17.54 -4.94
C LEU A 82 -25.13 16.28 -5.27
N GLY A 83 -25.74 15.22 -5.78
CA GLY A 83 -25.05 13.96 -6.06
C GLY A 83 -23.94 14.07 -7.12
N PRO A 84 -24.15 14.71 -8.28
CA PRO A 84 -23.10 14.81 -9.31
C PRO A 84 -21.96 15.77 -8.98
N ILE A 85 -22.19 16.72 -8.06
CA ILE A 85 -21.19 17.73 -7.67
C ILE A 85 -20.19 17.17 -6.68
N LEU A 86 -20.62 16.23 -5.82
CA LEU A 86 -19.79 15.62 -4.79
C LEU A 86 -18.91 14.46 -5.31
N ASP A 87 -19.28 13.82 -6.42
CA ASP A 87 -18.60 12.64 -6.93
C ASP A 87 -17.54 12.88 -8.01
N ARG A 88 -17.21 14.14 -8.33
CA ARG A 88 -16.23 14.45 -9.39
C ARG A 88 -15.01 15.15 -8.85
N PRO A 89 -13.92 14.43 -8.62
CA PRO A 89 -12.65 15.12 -8.62
C PRO A 89 -12.46 15.76 -9.98
N ARG A 90 -12.39 17.09 -10.01
CA ARG A 90 -11.97 17.84 -11.20
C ARG A 90 -10.59 17.30 -11.59
N SER A 91 -10.26 17.28 -12.87
CA SER A 91 -8.99 16.72 -13.37
C SER A 91 -7.77 17.26 -12.61
N ARG A 92 -7.82 18.50 -12.13
CA ARG A 92 -6.81 19.12 -11.28
C ARG A 92 -6.73 18.47 -9.89
N GLU A 93 -7.86 18.27 -9.22
CA GLU A 93 -7.93 17.66 -7.90
C GLU A 93 -7.46 16.21 -7.94
N LEU A 94 -7.87 15.47 -8.98
CA LEU A 94 -7.40 14.11 -9.22
C LEU A 94 -5.89 14.06 -9.47
N ARG A 95 -5.34 15.06 -10.18
CA ARG A 95 -3.90 15.14 -10.42
C ARG A 95 -3.14 15.41 -9.11
N GLU A 96 -3.61 16.35 -8.30
CA GLU A 96 -3.02 16.66 -7.00
C GLU A 96 -3.12 15.48 -6.03
N GLU A 97 -4.22 14.73 -6.08
CA GLU A 97 -4.38 13.46 -5.36
C GLU A 97 -3.31 12.46 -5.80
N LEU A 98 -3.23 12.20 -7.09
CA LEU A 98 -2.30 11.21 -7.63
C LEU A 98 -0.84 11.58 -7.40
N GLN A 99 -0.49 12.86 -7.41
CA GLN A 99 0.86 13.32 -7.04
C GLN A 99 1.24 12.93 -5.60
N ARG A 100 0.27 12.90 -4.67
CA ARG A 100 0.49 12.44 -3.30
C ARG A 100 0.58 10.93 -3.17
N VAL A 101 -0.12 10.20 -4.03
CA VAL A 101 -0.17 8.73 -4.03
C VAL A 101 1.01 8.12 -4.78
N VAL A 102 1.39 8.71 -5.93
CA VAL A 102 2.48 8.24 -6.81
C VAL A 102 3.83 8.79 -6.33
N GLN A 103 4.15 8.57 -5.05
CA GLN A 103 5.42 9.04 -4.48
C GLN A 103 6.45 7.92 -4.41
N GLN A 104 7.68 8.25 -4.78
CA GLN A 104 8.86 7.43 -4.56
C GLN A 104 9.68 8.01 -3.41
N PRO A 105 9.65 7.44 -2.20
CA PRO A 105 10.54 7.89 -1.14
C PRO A 105 11.99 7.63 -1.53
N ARG A 106 12.88 8.54 -1.15
CA ARG A 106 14.34 8.38 -1.35
C ARG A 106 14.92 7.26 -0.49
N SER A 107 14.30 7.02 0.65
CA SER A 107 14.65 5.94 1.56
C SER A 107 13.41 5.14 1.96
N LEU A 108 13.58 3.82 2.08
CA LEU A 108 12.58 2.91 2.66
C LEU A 108 13.21 2.13 3.78
N ALA A 109 12.50 1.96 4.89
CA ALA A 109 12.80 0.98 5.90
C ALA A 109 11.63 0.01 6.02
N ILE A 110 11.94 -1.28 5.99
CA ILE A 110 10.95 -2.36 6.20
C ILE A 110 11.36 -3.12 7.44
N THR A 111 10.51 -3.10 8.46
CA THR A 111 10.75 -3.74 9.75
C THR A 111 9.60 -4.66 10.12
N ALA A 112 9.86 -5.64 10.97
CA ALA A 112 8.83 -6.50 11.53
C ALA A 112 8.61 -6.17 13.01
N GLU A 113 7.36 -6.05 13.43
CA GLU A 113 6.93 -5.91 14.83
C GLU A 113 5.90 -7.01 15.12
N GLY A 114 6.37 -8.13 15.67
CA GLY A 114 5.55 -9.35 15.76
C GLY A 114 5.19 -9.87 14.37
N ASP A 115 3.89 -10.02 14.11
CA ASP A 115 3.36 -10.43 12.81
C ASP A 115 3.16 -9.27 11.83
N ASP A 116 3.30 -8.03 12.31
CA ASP A 116 3.15 -6.83 11.51
C ASP A 116 4.42 -6.48 10.74
N ILE A 117 4.23 -6.02 9.52
CA ILE A 117 5.27 -5.43 8.69
C ILE A 117 5.05 -3.91 8.64
N ARG A 118 6.00 -3.17 9.18
CA ARG A 118 6.00 -1.71 9.10
C ARG A 118 6.88 -1.25 7.94
N ILE A 119 6.30 -0.42 7.07
CA ILE A 119 6.98 0.18 5.93
C ILE A 119 7.06 1.68 6.17
N THR A 120 8.27 2.22 6.23
CA THR A 120 8.55 3.63 6.48
C THR A 120 9.25 4.22 5.27
N GLY A 121 8.84 5.40 4.82
CA GLY A 121 9.47 6.11 3.71
C GLY A 121 9.91 7.50 4.14
N ASP A 122 11.16 7.89 3.86
CA ASP A 122 11.76 9.18 4.22
C ASP A 122 11.56 9.55 5.70
N GLY A 123 11.68 8.56 6.59
CA GLY A 123 11.52 8.72 8.03
C GLY A 123 10.06 8.79 8.53
N SER A 124 9.08 8.80 7.63
CA SER A 124 7.66 8.84 8.00
C SER A 124 6.99 7.48 7.81
N ALA A 125 6.16 7.06 8.77
CA ALA A 125 5.40 5.81 8.64
C ALA A 125 4.46 5.90 7.44
N ARG A 126 4.61 4.99 6.48
CA ARG A 126 3.73 4.89 5.32
C ARG A 126 2.61 3.90 5.54
N GLN A 127 2.95 2.74 6.10
CA GLN A 127 2.02 1.64 6.22
C GLN A 127 2.47 0.65 7.29
N SER A 128 1.51 0.12 8.06
CA SER A 128 1.66 -1.10 8.86
C SER A 128 0.66 -2.11 8.34
N VAL A 129 1.09 -3.33 8.08
CA VAL A 129 0.27 -4.38 7.48
C VAL A 129 0.58 -5.73 8.09
N THR A 130 -0.46 -6.54 8.30
CA THR A 130 -0.35 -7.94 8.77
C THR A 130 -0.64 -8.86 7.59
N PRO A 131 0.33 -9.63 7.09
CA PRO A 131 0.10 -10.56 6.00
C PRO A 131 -0.96 -11.62 6.36
N GLY A 132 -1.91 -11.82 5.45
CA GLY A 132 -3.05 -12.74 5.65
C GLY A 132 -4.27 -12.10 6.27
N GLU A 133 -4.16 -10.88 6.81
CA GLU A 133 -5.29 -10.13 7.36
C GLU A 133 -5.91 -9.16 6.35
N ARG A 134 -7.18 -8.88 6.61
CA ARG A 134 -7.93 -7.83 5.92
C ARG A 134 -8.22 -6.73 6.91
N SER A 135 -7.84 -5.52 6.55
CA SER A 135 -8.12 -4.33 7.34
C SER A 135 -8.90 -3.30 6.53
N ALA A 136 -9.36 -2.25 7.19
CA ALA A 136 -9.99 -1.10 6.55
C ALA A 136 -9.28 0.18 7.01
N ARG A 137 -9.13 1.11 6.09
CA ARG A 137 -8.62 2.45 6.37
C ARG A 137 -9.62 3.48 5.85
N VAL A 138 -9.84 4.50 6.64
CA VAL A 138 -10.61 5.67 6.21
C VAL A 138 -9.62 6.83 6.04
N ASP A 139 -9.61 7.40 4.86
CA ASP A 139 -8.79 8.56 4.53
C ASP A 139 -9.62 9.60 3.76
N SER A 140 -8.98 10.65 3.26
CA SER A 140 -9.64 11.71 2.50
C SER A 140 -10.32 11.24 1.21
N TYR A 141 -10.05 10.02 0.76
CA TYR A 141 -10.62 9.39 -0.45
C TYR A 141 -11.77 8.44 -0.13
N GLY A 142 -12.06 8.23 1.15
CA GLY A 142 -13.11 7.35 1.62
C GLY A 142 -12.59 6.12 2.37
N SER A 143 -13.42 5.08 2.41
CA SER A 143 -13.06 3.82 3.05
C SER A 143 -12.39 2.88 2.07
N ALA A 144 -11.14 2.50 2.35
CA ALA A 144 -10.40 1.50 1.61
C ALA A 144 -10.39 0.17 2.35
N ARG A 145 -10.63 -0.92 1.61
CA ARG A 145 -10.33 -2.28 2.10
C ARG A 145 -8.90 -2.62 1.73
N ILE A 146 -8.11 -3.01 2.73
CA ILE A 146 -6.71 -3.42 2.56
C ILE A 146 -6.64 -4.93 2.69
N ASP A 147 -5.99 -5.59 1.73
CA ASP A 147 -5.70 -7.02 1.71
C ASP A 147 -4.19 -7.18 1.53
N THR A 148 -3.54 -7.81 2.50
CA THR A 148 -2.09 -8.01 2.47
C THR A 148 -1.78 -9.48 2.45
N ARG A 149 -0.90 -9.90 1.53
CA ARG A 149 -0.55 -11.31 1.40
C ARG A 149 0.84 -11.54 0.83
N TRP A 150 1.45 -12.62 1.23
CA TRP A 150 2.61 -13.16 0.54
C TRP A 150 2.19 -13.94 -0.71
N ARG A 151 2.87 -13.69 -1.82
CA ARG A 151 2.81 -14.46 -3.06
C ARG A 151 4.21 -15.00 -3.33
N GLY A 152 4.53 -16.18 -2.76
CA GLY A 152 5.91 -16.66 -2.71
C GLY A 152 6.81 -15.70 -1.93
N ALA A 153 7.86 -15.19 -2.54
CA ALA A 153 8.79 -14.22 -1.93
C ALA A 153 8.35 -12.74 -2.11
N GLN A 154 7.17 -12.49 -2.66
CA GLN A 154 6.64 -11.16 -2.90
C GLN A 154 5.57 -10.80 -1.87
N LEU A 155 5.72 -9.66 -1.21
CA LEU A 155 4.67 -9.06 -0.39
C LEU A 155 3.77 -8.20 -1.28
N ALA A 156 2.47 -8.48 -1.30
CA ALA A 156 1.48 -7.72 -2.04
C ALA A 156 0.49 -7.07 -1.09
N VAL A 157 0.31 -5.76 -1.24
CA VAL A 157 -0.66 -4.94 -0.51
C VAL A 157 -1.64 -4.36 -1.51
N SER A 158 -2.91 -4.74 -1.40
CA SER A 158 -3.98 -4.29 -2.28
C SER A 158 -4.95 -3.41 -1.51
N GLU A 159 -5.20 -2.22 -2.01
CA GLU A 159 -6.14 -1.25 -1.45
C GLU A 159 -7.28 -1.03 -2.45
N LYS A 160 -8.52 -1.25 -2.00
CA LYS A 160 -9.72 -1.08 -2.84
C LYS A 160 -10.67 -0.10 -2.18
N TYR A 161 -10.90 1.03 -2.83
CA TYR A 161 -11.92 2.01 -2.46
C TYR A 161 -13.28 1.62 -3.06
N ASP A 162 -13.28 1.27 -4.36
CA ASP A 162 -14.45 0.75 -5.08
C ASP A 162 -14.02 -0.16 -6.26
N ARG A 163 -14.94 -0.43 -7.20
CA ARG A 163 -14.65 -1.29 -8.37
C ARG A 163 -13.65 -0.67 -9.35
N ARG A 164 -13.52 0.67 -9.39
CA ARG A 164 -12.71 1.40 -10.36
C ARG A 164 -11.50 2.10 -9.74
N ASN A 165 -11.53 2.28 -8.41
CA ASN A 165 -10.49 2.95 -7.66
C ASN A 165 -9.78 1.94 -6.78
N GLN A 166 -8.61 1.51 -7.23
CA GLN A 166 -7.80 0.52 -6.52
C GLN A 166 -6.31 0.79 -6.72
N GLN A 167 -5.53 0.31 -5.78
CA GLN A 167 -4.08 0.36 -5.81
C GLN A 167 -3.52 -0.98 -5.33
N GLU A 168 -2.50 -1.49 -6.01
CA GLU A 168 -1.73 -2.64 -5.53
C GLU A 168 -0.25 -2.26 -5.49
N THR A 169 0.38 -2.47 -4.35
CA THR A 169 1.82 -2.28 -4.18
C THR A 169 2.46 -3.62 -3.88
N THR A 170 3.50 -3.97 -4.64
CA THR A 170 4.24 -5.22 -4.44
C THR A 170 5.69 -4.92 -4.12
N TYR A 171 6.24 -5.69 -3.17
CA TYR A 171 7.63 -5.61 -2.73
C TYR A 171 8.29 -6.93 -2.98
N GLN A 172 9.39 -6.94 -3.70
CA GLN A 172 10.11 -8.17 -4.06
C GLN A 172 11.62 -7.95 -4.06
N LEU A 173 12.37 -8.83 -3.43
CA LEU A 173 13.81 -8.86 -3.55
C LEU A 173 14.19 -9.55 -4.87
N GLY A 174 14.97 -8.87 -5.70
CA GLY A 174 15.52 -9.43 -6.92
C GLY A 174 16.74 -10.32 -6.65
N SER A 175 17.10 -11.14 -7.61
CA SER A 175 18.30 -11.98 -7.55
C SER A 175 19.62 -11.19 -7.47
N ASP A 176 19.57 -9.91 -7.88
CA ASP A 176 20.67 -8.93 -7.78
C ASP A 176 20.74 -8.24 -6.42
N GLY A 177 19.92 -8.66 -5.44
CA GLY A 177 19.84 -8.07 -4.12
C GLY A 177 19.12 -6.72 -4.05
N ALA A 178 18.59 -6.22 -5.16
CA ALA A 178 17.79 -4.99 -5.17
C ALA A 178 16.34 -5.26 -4.75
N LEU A 179 15.76 -4.37 -3.95
CA LEU A 179 14.34 -4.37 -3.66
C LEU A 179 13.59 -3.69 -4.81
N ARG A 180 12.72 -4.42 -5.45
CA ARG A 180 11.81 -3.92 -6.49
C ARG A 180 10.45 -3.65 -5.89
N VAL A 181 9.99 -2.42 -6.01
CA VAL A 181 8.66 -1.99 -5.60
C VAL A 181 7.87 -1.63 -6.84
N GLN A 182 6.75 -2.28 -7.05
CA GLN A 182 5.83 -1.95 -8.14
C GLN A 182 4.51 -1.49 -7.55
N GLN A 183 4.07 -0.30 -7.96
CA GLN A 183 2.78 0.25 -7.59
C GLN A 183 1.90 0.34 -8.84
N VAL A 184 0.74 -0.29 -8.78
CA VAL A 184 -0.26 -0.28 -9.87
C VAL A 184 -1.47 0.46 -9.38
N ILE A 185 -1.82 1.56 -10.03
CA ILE A 185 -2.92 2.44 -9.64
C ILE A 185 -3.95 2.44 -10.76
N SER A 186 -5.20 2.20 -10.38
CA SER A 186 -6.37 2.33 -11.26
C SER A 186 -7.29 3.40 -10.68
N ARG A 187 -7.70 4.34 -11.51
CA ARG A 187 -8.68 5.39 -11.19
C ARG A 187 -9.67 5.52 -12.33
N SER A 188 -10.90 5.87 -11.99
CA SER A 188 -11.96 6.07 -12.99
C SER A 188 -11.58 7.18 -13.99
N GLY A 189 -11.66 6.88 -15.28
CA GLY A 189 -11.34 7.82 -16.34
C GLY A 189 -9.87 7.94 -16.72
N LEU A 190 -8.96 7.29 -15.97
CA LEU A 190 -7.53 7.26 -16.28
C LEU A 190 -7.10 5.90 -16.84
N SER A 191 -6.07 5.93 -17.68
CA SER A 191 -5.30 4.72 -17.97
C SER A 191 -4.59 4.23 -16.70
N ARG A 192 -4.37 2.91 -16.62
CA ARG A 192 -3.65 2.31 -15.49
C ARG A 192 -2.24 2.88 -15.42
N ILE A 193 -1.87 3.37 -14.23
CA ILE A 193 -0.52 3.85 -13.95
C ILE A 193 0.26 2.70 -13.29
N THR A 194 1.44 2.40 -13.81
CA THR A 194 2.37 1.44 -13.21
C THR A 194 3.68 2.14 -12.93
N LEU A 195 4.01 2.29 -11.67
CA LEU A 195 5.27 2.87 -11.20
C LEU A 195 6.19 1.75 -10.71
N ARG A 196 7.40 1.68 -11.24
CA ARG A 196 8.44 0.75 -10.81
C ARG A 196 9.58 1.52 -10.15
N SER A 197 9.92 1.10 -8.95
CA SER A 197 11.00 1.69 -8.16
C SER A 197 12.00 0.60 -7.79
N VAL A 198 13.26 0.90 -7.94
CA VAL A 198 14.35 0.02 -7.56
C VAL A 198 15.09 0.64 -6.38
N TYR A 199 15.32 -0.15 -5.35
CA TYR A 199 16.03 0.27 -4.14
C TYR A 199 17.21 -0.65 -3.91
N ARG A 200 18.30 -0.09 -3.40
CA ARG A 200 19.51 -0.83 -3.02
C ARG A 200 19.80 -0.66 -1.54
N ARG A 201 20.47 -1.61 -0.96
CA ARG A 201 21.00 -1.44 0.41
C ARG A 201 22.01 -0.30 0.43
N PRO A 202 22.02 0.54 1.49
CA PRO A 202 22.98 1.63 1.64
C PRO A 202 24.40 1.13 1.78
#